data_a2c0e9ae8913b49e43b8e4f7be64b2c9
#
_entry.id   a2c0e9ae8913b49e43b8e4f7be64b2c9
#
_cell.length_a   1.000
_cell.length_b   1.000
_cell.length_c   1.000
_cell.angle_alpha   90.00
_cell.angle_beta   90.00
_cell.angle_gamma   90.00
#
_symmetry.space_group_name_H-M   'P 1'
#
loop_
_entity.id
_entity.type
_entity.pdbx_description
1 polymer ?
#
loop_
_entity_poly.entity_id
_entity_poly.type
_entity_poly.pdbx_seq_one_letter_code
_entity_poly.pdbx_strand_id
1 'polypeptide(L)'
;MQKILIVRVSSLGDVVHNMPVIADIRRRHPDAQIDWLVEESFVDLVKLVDGVRNVLPFSLRRWRKKPFSGATWREIRAFRQRLAAEQYDLVIDCQGLIKTAWVASWARGPLVGLGNRTDGAGYEWPVRFFYRKRVPIAPRTHVVERSRQLVAAALGDPAPTPADPVEFGVDTRAAALAVAALGLNLPVPYVVFVHATSRADKQWPDAAWIELG
;
A
#
# COMPACT_ATOMS: atom_id res chain seq x y z
N MET A 1 -12.32 -4.41 -19.54
CA MET A 1 -11.45 -4.89 -18.46
C MET A 1 -10.76 -3.68 -17.85
N GLN A 2 -11.09 -3.31 -16.61
CA GLN A 2 -10.65 -2.08 -15.98
C GLN A 2 -9.23 -2.25 -15.39
N LYS A 3 -8.31 -1.33 -15.70
CA LYS A 3 -6.95 -1.32 -15.12
C LYS A 3 -6.86 -0.28 -14.02
N ILE A 4 -6.51 -0.71 -12.81
CA ILE A 4 -6.47 0.12 -11.61
C ILE A 4 -5.05 0.11 -11.03
N LEU A 5 -4.50 1.28 -10.73
CA LEU A 5 -3.28 1.41 -9.96
C LEU A 5 -3.60 1.87 -8.53
N ILE A 6 -3.28 1.05 -7.56
CA ILE A 6 -3.32 1.41 -6.14
C ILE A 6 -1.96 1.97 -5.73
N VAL A 7 -1.94 3.14 -5.11
CA VAL A 7 -0.72 3.78 -4.59
C VAL A 7 -0.78 3.83 -3.08
N ARG A 8 -0.05 2.93 -2.43
CA ARG A 8 0.19 2.91 -0.98
C ARG A 8 1.63 2.47 -0.74
N VAL A 9 2.50 3.44 -0.49
CA VAL A 9 3.94 3.23 -0.53
C VAL A 9 4.48 2.75 0.81
N SER A 10 4.05 3.32 1.91
CA SER A 10 4.55 3.08 3.27
C SER A 10 3.55 3.62 4.32
N SER A 11 3.65 3.29 5.62
CA SER A 11 4.57 2.36 6.25
C SER A 11 4.08 0.90 6.16
N LEU A 12 4.81 -0.06 6.78
CA LEU A 12 4.40 -1.48 6.77
C LEU A 12 2.94 -1.66 7.21
N GLY A 13 2.57 -1.13 8.38
CA GLY A 13 1.20 -1.22 8.90
C GLY A 13 0.18 -0.59 7.96
N ASP A 14 0.54 0.54 7.33
CA ASP A 14 -0.34 1.20 6.37
C ASP A 14 -0.54 0.38 5.08
N VAL A 15 0.49 -0.34 4.64
CA VAL A 15 0.39 -1.27 3.50
C VAL A 15 -0.57 -2.42 3.86
N VAL A 16 -0.41 -3.02 5.04
CA VAL A 16 -1.31 -4.07 5.56
C VAL A 16 -2.75 -3.55 5.66
N HIS A 17 -2.95 -2.39 6.26
CA HIS A 17 -4.29 -1.78 6.39
C HIS A 17 -4.96 -1.46 5.04
N ASN A 18 -4.17 -1.40 3.97
CA ASN A 18 -4.71 -1.15 2.64
C ASN A 18 -5.03 -2.43 1.85
N MET A 19 -4.62 -3.63 2.32
CA MET A 19 -4.89 -4.89 1.62
C MET A 19 -6.39 -5.17 1.38
N PRO A 20 -7.29 -4.87 2.33
CA PRO A 20 -8.71 -5.15 2.13
C PRO A 20 -9.34 -4.46 0.92
N VAL A 21 -8.75 -3.38 0.40
CA VAL A 21 -9.28 -2.74 -0.81
C VAL A 21 -9.20 -3.64 -2.04
N ILE A 22 -8.22 -4.56 -2.07
CA ILE A 22 -8.06 -5.50 -3.20
C ILE A 22 -9.21 -6.50 -3.22
N ALA A 23 -9.56 -7.06 -2.05
CA ALA A 23 -10.70 -7.97 -1.91
C ALA A 23 -12.02 -7.25 -2.25
N ASP A 24 -12.20 -6.00 -1.81
CA ASP A 24 -13.38 -5.21 -2.16
C ASP A 24 -13.49 -4.96 -3.66
N ILE A 25 -12.39 -4.59 -4.33
CA ILE A 25 -12.37 -4.41 -5.79
C ILE A 25 -12.72 -5.74 -6.47
N ARG A 26 -12.08 -6.83 -6.07
CA ARG A 26 -12.32 -8.15 -6.68
C ARG A 26 -13.76 -8.63 -6.55
N ARG A 27 -14.40 -8.35 -5.41
CA ARG A 27 -15.79 -8.73 -5.16
C ARG A 27 -16.75 -8.02 -6.11
N ARG A 28 -16.51 -6.76 -6.44
CA ARG A 28 -17.40 -5.92 -7.26
C ARG A 28 -16.98 -5.85 -8.73
N HIS A 29 -15.69 -5.97 -8.99
CA HIS A 29 -15.06 -5.89 -10.30
C HIS A 29 -14.12 -7.09 -10.52
N PRO A 30 -14.64 -8.32 -10.66
CA PRO A 30 -13.83 -9.55 -10.71
C PRO A 30 -12.81 -9.55 -11.85
N ASP A 31 -13.10 -8.85 -12.95
CA ASP A 31 -12.22 -8.77 -14.13
C ASP A 31 -11.22 -7.62 -14.06
N ALA A 32 -11.18 -6.83 -12.98
CA ALA A 32 -10.26 -5.70 -12.84
C ALA A 32 -8.81 -6.18 -12.78
N GLN A 33 -7.92 -5.49 -13.51
CA GLN A 33 -6.48 -5.66 -13.41
C GLN A 33 -5.93 -4.67 -12.40
N ILE A 34 -5.43 -5.16 -11.27
CA ILE A 34 -4.99 -4.32 -10.16
C ILE A 34 -3.48 -4.38 -10.06
N ASP A 35 -2.82 -3.24 -10.23
CA ASP A 35 -1.41 -3.05 -9.95
C ASP A 35 -1.25 -2.27 -8.64
N TRP A 36 -0.18 -2.52 -7.91
CA TRP A 36 0.10 -1.84 -6.65
C TRP A 36 1.50 -1.22 -6.63
N LEU A 37 1.57 0.09 -6.42
CA LEU A 37 2.82 0.82 -6.23
C LEU A 37 3.16 0.88 -4.75
N VAL A 38 4.31 0.32 -4.37
CA VAL A 38 4.76 0.15 -2.98
C VAL A 38 6.27 0.36 -2.85
N GLU A 39 6.76 0.75 -1.67
CA GLU A 39 8.19 0.82 -1.37
C GLU A 39 8.85 -0.55 -1.57
N GLU A 40 10.06 -0.59 -2.14
CA GLU A 40 10.76 -1.84 -2.50
C GLU A 40 10.87 -2.83 -1.33
N SER A 41 10.98 -2.33 -0.10
CA SER A 41 11.06 -3.17 1.12
C SER A 41 9.75 -3.91 1.46
N PHE A 42 8.64 -3.59 0.83
CA PHE A 42 7.34 -4.22 1.09
C PHE A 42 6.79 -4.99 -0.11
N VAL A 43 7.59 -5.14 -1.16
CA VAL A 43 7.20 -5.84 -2.39
C VAL A 43 6.76 -7.27 -2.11
N ASP A 44 7.54 -8.01 -1.32
CA ASP A 44 7.24 -9.42 -1.06
C ASP A 44 5.98 -9.61 -0.21
N LEU A 45 5.68 -8.64 0.67
CA LEU A 45 4.43 -8.62 1.40
C LEU A 45 3.22 -8.44 0.45
N VAL A 46 3.30 -7.48 -0.49
CA VAL A 46 2.20 -7.21 -1.41
C VAL A 46 2.02 -8.33 -2.43
N LYS A 47 3.08 -9.06 -2.79
CA LYS A 47 2.97 -10.27 -3.63
C LYS A 47 2.15 -11.39 -3.01
N LEU A 48 1.98 -11.40 -1.68
CA LEU A 48 1.12 -12.35 -0.99
C LEU A 48 -0.36 -12.01 -1.07
N VAL A 49 -0.70 -10.82 -1.57
CA VAL A 49 -2.10 -10.38 -1.67
C VAL A 49 -2.72 -10.93 -2.96
N ASP A 50 -3.71 -11.79 -2.79
CA ASP A 50 -4.45 -12.35 -3.91
C ASP A 50 -5.18 -11.25 -4.69
N GLY A 51 -5.13 -11.34 -6.01
CA GLY A 51 -5.77 -10.39 -6.91
C GLY A 51 -4.90 -9.20 -7.34
N VAL A 52 -3.69 -9.03 -6.82
CA VAL A 52 -2.71 -8.06 -7.35
C VAL A 52 -2.01 -8.67 -8.57
N ARG A 53 -2.15 -8.01 -9.73
CA ARG A 53 -1.51 -8.44 -10.99
C ARG A 53 0.00 -8.15 -11.00
N ASN A 54 0.37 -6.90 -10.74
CA ASN A 54 1.77 -6.44 -10.72
C ASN A 54 2.05 -5.62 -9.47
N VAL A 55 3.19 -5.88 -8.84
CA VAL A 55 3.74 -5.03 -7.78
C VAL A 55 4.82 -4.14 -8.38
N LEU A 56 4.67 -2.82 -8.23
CA LEU A 56 5.58 -1.81 -8.78
C LEU A 56 6.47 -1.26 -7.66
N PRO A 57 7.76 -1.67 -7.59
CA PRO A 57 8.65 -1.24 -6.52
C PRO A 57 9.05 0.23 -6.68
N PHE A 58 8.88 1.01 -5.61
CA PHE A 58 9.28 2.41 -5.53
C PHE A 58 10.44 2.57 -4.54
N SER A 59 11.62 2.90 -5.04
CA SER A 59 12.86 2.84 -4.27
C SER A 59 13.30 4.21 -3.71
N LEU A 60 12.35 5.04 -3.26
CA LEU A 60 12.63 6.41 -2.83
C LEU A 60 13.70 6.49 -1.73
N ARG A 61 13.66 5.58 -0.75
CA ARG A 61 14.63 5.55 0.35
C ARG A 61 16.05 5.33 -0.15
N ARG A 62 16.21 4.45 -1.14
CA ARG A 62 17.50 4.16 -1.76
C ARG A 62 17.98 5.31 -2.63
N TRP A 63 17.10 5.89 -3.45
CA TRP A 63 17.43 7.02 -4.31
C TRP A 63 17.86 8.27 -3.52
N ARG A 64 17.23 8.53 -2.39
CA ARG A 64 17.60 9.65 -1.51
C ARG A 64 19.00 9.53 -0.89
N LYS A 65 19.56 8.33 -0.79
CA LYS A 65 20.93 8.12 -0.29
C LYS A 65 22.00 8.56 -1.30
N LYS A 66 21.69 8.55 -2.60
CA LYS A 66 22.63 8.90 -3.68
C LYS A 66 21.94 9.78 -4.74
N PRO A 67 21.44 10.98 -4.38
CA PRO A 67 20.58 11.79 -5.25
C PRO A 67 21.26 12.30 -6.51
N PHE A 68 22.60 12.46 -6.47
CA PHE A 68 23.39 12.97 -7.61
C PHE A 68 24.05 11.85 -8.43
N SER A 69 23.76 10.59 -8.16
CA SER A 69 24.31 9.46 -8.92
C SER A 69 23.60 9.31 -10.28
N GLY A 70 24.38 9.22 -11.35
CA GLY A 70 23.83 8.91 -12.69
C GLY A 70 23.10 7.57 -12.74
N ALA A 71 23.49 6.59 -11.89
CA ALA A 71 22.76 5.34 -11.74
C ALA A 71 21.36 5.58 -11.16
N THR A 72 21.24 6.40 -10.11
CA THR A 72 19.96 6.77 -9.52
C THR A 72 19.03 7.42 -10.55
N TRP A 73 19.53 8.35 -11.35
CA TRP A 73 18.73 9.01 -12.38
C TRP A 73 18.29 8.06 -13.49
N ARG A 74 19.13 7.10 -13.89
CA ARG A 74 18.73 6.04 -14.83
C ARG A 74 17.62 5.18 -14.29
N GLU A 75 17.70 4.78 -13.02
CA GLU A 75 16.65 4.01 -12.35
C GLU A 75 15.33 4.78 -12.25
N ILE A 76 15.37 6.05 -11.85
CA ILE A 76 14.16 6.91 -11.78
C ILE A 76 13.53 7.03 -13.18
N ARG A 77 14.34 7.24 -14.21
CA ARG A 77 13.84 7.33 -15.59
C ARG A 77 13.21 6.02 -16.04
N ALA A 78 13.85 4.88 -15.80
CA ALA A 78 13.33 3.56 -16.13
C ALA A 78 12.02 3.27 -15.38
N PHE A 79 11.96 3.60 -14.10
CA PHE A 79 10.76 3.48 -13.28
C PHE A 79 9.61 4.33 -13.84
N ARG A 80 9.89 5.61 -14.15
CA ARG A 80 8.89 6.50 -14.77
C ARG A 80 8.39 5.97 -16.11
N GLN A 81 9.28 5.45 -16.95
CA GLN A 81 8.90 4.84 -18.23
C GLN A 81 8.01 3.62 -18.02
N ARG A 82 8.36 2.74 -17.06
CA ARG A 82 7.55 1.57 -16.72
C ARG A 82 6.16 1.97 -16.22
N LEU A 83 6.06 2.97 -15.35
CA LEU A 83 4.80 3.45 -14.83
C LEU A 83 3.92 4.10 -15.90
N ALA A 84 4.55 4.82 -16.84
CA ALA A 84 3.89 5.46 -17.97
C ALA A 84 3.60 4.52 -19.16
N ALA A 85 4.10 3.29 -19.15
CA ALA A 85 3.88 2.32 -20.24
C ALA A 85 2.42 1.77 -20.21
N GLU A 86 1.84 1.66 -19.02
CA GLU A 86 0.46 1.21 -18.87
C GLU A 86 -0.51 2.39 -18.93
N GLN A 87 -1.64 2.16 -19.58
CA GLN A 87 -2.79 3.06 -19.54
C GLN A 87 -3.74 2.56 -18.45
N TYR A 88 -3.85 3.30 -17.35
CA TYR A 88 -4.80 3.00 -16.27
C TYR A 88 -6.11 3.74 -16.48
N ASP A 89 -7.21 3.05 -16.23
CA ASP A 89 -8.54 3.67 -16.17
C ASP A 89 -8.70 4.48 -14.89
N LEU A 90 -7.95 4.09 -13.84
CA LEU A 90 -7.98 4.76 -12.55
C LEU A 90 -6.65 4.59 -11.78
N VAL A 91 -6.15 5.69 -11.22
CA VAL A 91 -5.01 5.71 -10.29
C VAL A 91 -5.52 6.23 -8.95
N ILE A 92 -5.35 5.45 -7.87
CA ILE A 92 -5.89 5.80 -6.55
C ILE A 92 -4.75 5.96 -5.55
N ASP A 93 -4.52 7.21 -5.09
CA ASP A 93 -3.56 7.49 -4.03
C ASP A 93 -4.22 7.35 -2.65
N CYS A 94 -4.00 6.19 -2.02
CA CYS A 94 -4.48 5.87 -0.68
C CYS A 94 -3.61 6.47 0.44
N GLN A 95 -2.56 7.23 0.12
CA GLN A 95 -1.63 7.77 1.11
C GLN A 95 -1.84 9.26 1.42
N GLY A 96 -2.04 10.10 0.40
CA GLY A 96 -2.33 11.51 0.58
C GLY A 96 -1.10 12.39 0.88
N LEU A 97 0.10 11.97 0.48
CA LEU A 97 1.34 12.74 0.64
C LEU A 97 1.83 13.29 -0.70
N ILE A 98 2.50 14.44 -0.70
CA ILE A 98 3.04 15.06 -1.92
C ILE A 98 3.91 14.07 -2.70
N LYS A 99 4.78 13.32 -2.00
CA LYS A 99 5.65 12.33 -2.65
C LYS A 99 4.87 11.23 -3.39
N THR A 100 3.72 10.78 -2.85
CA THR A 100 2.91 9.75 -3.49
C THR A 100 2.04 10.30 -4.59
N ALA A 101 1.43 11.44 -4.40
CA ALA A 101 0.68 12.13 -5.45
C ALA A 101 1.57 12.49 -6.64
N TRP A 102 2.79 12.97 -6.38
CA TRP A 102 3.77 13.30 -7.42
C TRP A 102 4.19 12.06 -8.22
N VAL A 103 4.55 10.96 -7.57
CA VAL A 103 4.93 9.74 -8.30
C VAL A 103 3.74 9.11 -9.01
N ALA A 104 2.56 9.14 -8.39
CA ALA A 104 1.31 8.65 -9.00
C ALA A 104 0.96 9.42 -10.29
N SER A 105 1.28 10.72 -10.35
CA SER A 105 1.05 11.55 -11.54
C SER A 105 1.90 11.16 -12.77
N TRP A 106 2.90 10.29 -12.61
CA TRP A 106 3.65 9.73 -13.73
C TRP A 106 2.91 8.60 -14.44
N ALA A 107 1.93 7.99 -13.78
CA ALA A 107 1.06 7.01 -14.41
C ALA A 107 0.08 7.68 -15.37
N ARG A 108 -0.29 6.99 -16.42
CA ARG A 108 -1.31 7.47 -17.37
C ARG A 108 -2.69 7.05 -16.87
N GLY A 109 -3.47 8.01 -16.40
CA GLY A 109 -4.84 7.78 -15.93
C GLY A 109 -5.33 8.90 -15.00
N PRO A 110 -6.63 8.98 -14.75
CA PRO A 110 -7.20 9.92 -13.80
C PRO A 110 -6.76 9.58 -12.38
N LEU A 111 -6.10 10.54 -11.71
CA LEU A 111 -5.63 10.37 -10.33
C LEU A 111 -6.71 10.82 -9.35
N VAL A 112 -7.04 9.93 -8.41
CA VAL A 112 -8.01 10.16 -7.33
C VAL A 112 -7.31 9.98 -5.98
N GLY A 113 -7.67 10.78 -4.98
CA GLY A 113 -7.11 10.65 -3.65
C GLY A 113 -7.97 11.32 -2.59
N LEU A 114 -7.47 11.35 -1.34
CA LEU A 114 -8.15 11.95 -0.21
C LEU A 114 -8.42 13.44 -0.43
N GLY A 115 -9.61 13.90 -0.07
CA GLY A 115 -10.03 15.29 -0.17
C GLY A 115 -9.72 16.14 1.06
N ASN A 116 -9.45 15.49 2.19
CA ASN A 116 -9.22 16.14 3.48
C ASN A 116 -8.35 15.29 4.39
N ARG A 117 -7.85 15.91 5.46
CA ARG A 117 -7.16 15.23 6.55
C ARG A 117 -8.13 14.35 7.34
N THR A 118 -7.67 13.17 7.76
CA THR A 118 -8.36 12.25 8.66
C THR A 118 -7.43 11.86 9.81
N ASP A 119 -7.96 11.41 10.93
CA ASP A 119 -7.18 11.01 12.09
C ASP A 119 -6.24 9.85 11.74
N GLY A 120 -4.99 9.93 12.21
CA GLY A 120 -3.97 8.92 11.94
C GLY A 120 -3.47 8.84 10.49
N ALA A 121 -3.90 9.75 9.59
CA ALA A 121 -3.38 9.84 8.24
C ALA A 121 -2.47 11.05 8.04
N GLY A 122 -1.36 10.84 7.39
CA GLY A 122 -0.61 11.94 6.80
C GLY A 122 -1.37 12.48 5.59
N TYR A 123 -1.91 13.69 5.69
CA TYR A 123 -2.49 14.39 4.56
C TYR A 123 -1.77 15.73 4.39
N GLU A 124 -1.20 15.92 3.21
CA GLU A 124 -0.52 17.16 2.84
C GLU A 124 -1.40 17.91 1.84
N TRP A 125 -1.94 19.09 2.24
CA TRP A 125 -2.93 19.82 1.44
C TRP A 125 -2.53 20.08 -0.04
N PRO A 126 -1.23 20.23 -0.43
CA PRO A 126 -0.87 20.45 -1.83
C PRO A 126 -1.17 19.27 -2.76
N VAL A 127 -1.41 18.05 -2.23
CA VAL A 127 -1.78 16.88 -3.05
C VAL A 127 -3.03 17.14 -3.89
N ARG A 128 -3.89 18.06 -3.43
CA ARG A 128 -5.11 18.47 -4.13
C ARG A 128 -4.88 18.94 -5.57
N PHE A 129 -3.69 19.45 -5.88
CA PHE A 129 -3.36 19.91 -7.23
C PHE A 129 -3.03 18.78 -8.20
N PHE A 130 -2.75 17.58 -7.69
CA PHE A 130 -2.51 16.39 -8.50
C PHE A 130 -3.79 15.61 -8.79
N TYR A 131 -4.82 15.72 -7.91
CA TYR A 131 -6.01 14.88 -7.99
C TYR A 131 -7.08 15.48 -8.89
N ARG A 132 -7.50 14.69 -9.88
CA ARG A 132 -8.68 15.00 -10.70
C ARG A 132 -9.98 14.93 -9.89
N LYS A 133 -10.07 13.95 -8.97
CA LYS A 133 -11.19 13.79 -8.03
C LYS A 133 -10.64 13.67 -6.62
N ARG A 134 -11.24 14.37 -5.70
CA ARG A 134 -10.90 14.34 -4.27
C ARG A 134 -12.10 13.79 -3.51
N VAL A 135 -11.84 12.77 -2.70
CA VAL A 135 -12.87 12.09 -1.92
C VAL A 135 -12.79 12.56 -0.46
N PRO A 136 -13.76 13.30 0.03
CA PRO A 136 -13.83 13.66 1.43
C PRO A 136 -14.23 12.43 2.25
N ILE A 137 -13.52 12.18 3.34
CA ILE A 137 -13.77 11.08 4.29
C ILE A 137 -13.98 11.69 5.67
N ALA A 138 -14.89 11.13 6.46
CA ALA A 138 -15.13 11.59 7.83
C ALA A 138 -13.83 11.53 8.66
N PRO A 139 -13.47 12.58 9.43
CA PRO A 139 -12.17 12.68 10.11
C PRO A 139 -11.81 11.50 11.00
N ARG A 140 -12.78 10.95 11.74
CA ARG A 140 -12.58 9.84 12.70
C ARG A 140 -12.76 8.46 12.09
N THR A 141 -12.69 8.33 10.77
CA THR A 141 -12.81 7.04 10.10
C THR A 141 -11.56 6.19 10.35
N HIS A 142 -11.75 4.94 10.78
CA HIS A 142 -10.68 3.97 10.97
C HIS A 142 -9.85 3.80 9.68
N VAL A 143 -8.55 3.57 9.81
CA VAL A 143 -7.60 3.56 8.68
C VAL A 143 -7.98 2.57 7.58
N VAL A 144 -8.47 1.39 7.93
CA VAL A 144 -8.93 0.37 6.99
C VAL A 144 -10.17 0.87 6.23
N GLU A 145 -11.18 1.33 6.96
CA GLU A 145 -12.41 1.84 6.38
C GLU A 145 -12.20 3.07 5.51
N ARG A 146 -11.28 3.95 5.90
CA ARG A 146 -10.88 5.10 5.08
C ARG A 146 -10.41 4.70 3.69
N SER A 147 -9.50 3.71 3.61
CA SER A 147 -8.99 3.21 2.34
C SER A 147 -10.09 2.55 1.50
N ARG A 148 -10.95 1.76 2.15
CA ARG A 148 -12.09 1.09 1.50
C ARG A 148 -13.10 2.11 0.95
N GLN A 149 -13.48 3.11 1.74
CA GLN A 149 -14.38 4.19 1.32
C GLN A 149 -13.80 5.03 0.18
N LEU A 150 -12.49 5.36 0.25
CA LEU A 150 -11.80 6.08 -0.82
C LEU A 150 -11.87 5.31 -2.13
N VAL A 151 -11.54 4.02 -2.10
CA VAL A 151 -11.51 3.16 -3.29
C VAL A 151 -12.91 2.98 -3.86
N ALA A 152 -13.91 2.70 -3.02
CA ALA A 152 -15.30 2.58 -3.45
C ALA A 152 -15.77 3.88 -4.14
N ALA A 153 -15.55 5.04 -3.51
CA ALA A 153 -15.92 6.33 -4.09
C ALA A 153 -15.16 6.65 -5.39
N ALA A 154 -13.90 6.19 -5.51
CA ALA A 154 -13.12 6.35 -6.72
C ALA A 154 -13.71 5.55 -7.89
N LEU A 155 -14.17 4.34 -7.62
CA LEU A 155 -14.80 3.44 -8.59
C LEU A 155 -16.26 3.79 -8.90
N GLY A 156 -16.90 4.61 -8.06
CA GLY A 156 -18.33 4.91 -8.17
C GLY A 156 -19.21 3.85 -7.49
N ASP A 157 -18.61 3.02 -6.65
CA ASP A 157 -19.29 2.01 -5.87
C ASP A 157 -19.91 2.59 -4.58
N PRO A 158 -20.93 1.94 -4.01
CA PRO A 158 -21.43 2.28 -2.69
C PRO A 158 -20.34 2.07 -1.63
N ALA A 159 -20.31 2.96 -0.63
CA ALA A 159 -19.38 2.83 0.48
C ALA A 159 -19.55 1.48 1.20
N PRO A 160 -18.47 0.84 1.64
CA PRO A 160 -18.57 -0.38 2.45
C PRO A 160 -19.31 -0.08 3.76
N THR A 161 -20.08 -1.04 4.21
CA THR A 161 -20.84 -1.02 5.45
C THR A 161 -20.17 -1.90 6.51
N PRO A 162 -20.53 -1.78 7.79
CA PRO A 162 -20.03 -2.70 8.83
C PRO A 162 -20.36 -4.18 8.59
N ALA A 163 -21.35 -4.47 7.74
CA ALA A 163 -21.71 -5.84 7.37
C ALA A 163 -20.80 -6.42 6.26
N ASP A 164 -20.10 -5.56 5.53
CA ASP A 164 -19.17 -6.02 4.49
C ASP A 164 -17.90 -6.60 5.12
N PRO A 165 -17.51 -7.85 4.79
CA PRO A 165 -16.34 -8.48 5.41
C PRO A 165 -15.06 -7.69 5.13
N VAL A 166 -14.16 -7.66 6.11
CA VAL A 166 -12.81 -7.10 5.98
C VAL A 166 -11.84 -8.26 5.72
N GLU A 167 -11.50 -8.45 4.45
CA GLU A 167 -10.63 -9.54 4.01
C GLU A 167 -9.28 -8.99 3.57
N PHE A 168 -8.19 -9.50 4.16
CA PHE A 168 -6.84 -9.08 3.80
C PHE A 168 -6.30 -9.78 2.55
N GLY A 169 -6.97 -10.84 2.10
CA GLY A 169 -6.69 -11.55 0.86
C GLY A 169 -5.27 -12.11 0.77
N VAL A 170 -4.70 -12.52 1.91
CA VAL A 170 -3.34 -13.09 1.93
C VAL A 170 -3.39 -14.54 1.47
N ASP A 171 -2.63 -14.88 0.43
CA ASP A 171 -2.42 -16.26 0.02
C ASP A 171 -1.60 -17.00 1.11
N THR A 172 -2.30 -17.74 1.96
CA THR A 172 -1.69 -18.50 3.05
C THR A 172 -0.77 -19.61 2.56
N ARG A 173 -1.00 -20.14 1.35
CA ARG A 173 -0.14 -21.14 0.72
C ARG A 173 1.17 -20.52 0.27
N ALA A 174 1.11 -19.37 -0.40
CA ALA A 174 2.32 -18.61 -0.77
C ALA A 174 3.08 -18.15 0.46
N ALA A 175 2.41 -17.71 1.52
CA ALA A 175 3.03 -17.36 2.79
C ALA A 175 3.73 -18.56 3.43
N ALA A 176 3.09 -19.74 3.46
CA ALA A 176 3.70 -20.98 3.99
C ALA A 176 4.95 -21.39 3.20
N LEU A 177 4.92 -21.28 1.87
CA LEU A 177 6.09 -21.56 1.02
C LEU A 177 7.24 -20.57 1.30
N ALA A 178 6.91 -19.29 1.50
CA ALA A 178 7.92 -18.28 1.85
C ALA A 178 8.59 -18.57 3.20
N VAL A 179 7.81 -18.99 4.21
CA VAL A 179 8.35 -19.42 5.52
C VAL A 179 9.22 -20.67 5.38
N ALA A 180 8.77 -21.66 4.62
CA ALA A 180 9.52 -22.89 4.38
C ALA A 180 10.86 -22.61 3.67
N ALA A 181 10.88 -21.65 2.73
CA ALA A 181 12.11 -21.25 2.04
C ALA A 181 13.16 -20.61 2.95
N LEU A 182 12.76 -20.13 4.14
CA LEU A 182 13.69 -19.64 5.16
C LEU A 182 14.39 -20.77 5.93
N GLY A 183 14.04 -22.03 5.69
CA GLY A 183 14.60 -23.19 6.39
C GLY A 183 14.23 -23.24 7.88
N LEU A 184 13.21 -22.52 8.30
CA LEU A 184 12.75 -22.48 9.69
C LEU A 184 11.96 -23.75 10.00
N ASN A 185 12.50 -24.61 10.86
CA ASN A 185 11.76 -25.72 11.45
C ASN A 185 11.24 -25.28 12.82
N LEU A 186 10.03 -24.75 12.84
CA LEU A 186 9.43 -24.25 14.06
C LEU A 186 8.70 -25.39 14.80
N PRO A 187 9.01 -25.63 16.10
CA PRO A 187 8.24 -26.56 16.90
C PRO A 187 6.79 -26.05 17.05
N VAL A 188 5.85 -26.96 17.19
CA VAL A 188 4.44 -26.62 17.40
C VAL A 188 4.03 -27.06 18.78
N PRO A 189 3.40 -26.19 19.61
CA PRO A 189 3.05 -24.78 19.36
C PRO A 189 4.26 -23.83 19.53
N TYR A 190 4.20 -22.66 18.86
CA TYR A 190 5.21 -21.60 19.02
C TYR A 190 4.54 -20.23 19.26
N VAL A 191 5.30 -19.30 19.86
CA VAL A 191 4.92 -17.90 20.04
C VAL A 191 5.86 -17.03 19.24
N VAL A 192 5.31 -16.00 18.60
CA VAL A 192 6.08 -15.01 17.83
C VAL A 192 6.14 -13.70 18.57
N PHE A 193 7.34 -13.23 18.92
CA PHE A 193 7.56 -11.90 19.45
C PHE A 193 7.85 -10.90 18.32
N VAL A 194 6.99 -9.90 18.15
CA VAL A 194 7.19 -8.82 17.18
C VAL A 194 7.80 -7.62 17.91
N HIS A 195 9.11 -7.68 18.15
CA HIS A 195 9.85 -6.73 18.99
C HIS A 195 10.38 -5.50 18.23
N ALA A 196 10.49 -5.58 16.90
CA ALA A 196 11.12 -4.53 16.11
C ALA A 196 10.13 -3.43 15.67
N THR A 197 10.54 -2.18 15.82
CA THR A 197 9.83 -1.02 15.30
C THR A 197 10.83 0.03 14.81
N SER A 198 10.40 0.88 13.87
CA SER A 198 11.24 1.95 13.30
C SER A 198 11.48 3.13 14.24
N ARG A 199 10.77 3.19 15.37
CA ARG A 199 10.83 4.30 16.32
C ARG A 199 11.27 3.81 17.69
N ALA A 200 12.35 4.41 18.22
CA ALA A 200 12.90 4.05 19.53
C ALA A 200 11.89 4.23 20.69
N ASP A 201 11.03 5.26 20.61
CA ASP A 201 9.97 5.51 21.59
C ASP A 201 8.85 4.45 21.63
N LYS A 202 8.86 3.52 20.68
CA LYS A 202 7.92 2.38 20.59
C LYS A 202 8.61 1.04 20.85
N GLN A 203 9.89 1.05 21.15
CA GLN A 203 10.63 -0.17 21.45
C GLN A 203 10.49 -0.49 22.94
N TRP A 204 10.11 -1.72 23.22
CA TRP A 204 10.18 -2.25 24.57
C TRP A 204 11.62 -2.68 24.89
N PRO A 205 12.13 -2.47 26.12
CA PRO A 205 13.52 -2.80 26.46
C PRO A 205 13.85 -4.28 26.21
N ASP A 206 15.05 -4.56 25.71
CA ASP A 206 15.47 -5.93 25.41
C ASP A 206 15.41 -6.83 26.66
N ALA A 207 15.77 -6.31 27.85
CA ALA A 207 15.68 -7.03 29.12
C ALA A 207 14.25 -7.53 29.42
N ALA A 208 13.22 -6.71 29.09
CA ALA A 208 11.84 -7.09 29.30
C ALA A 208 11.37 -8.17 28.29
N TRP A 209 11.92 -8.16 27.05
CA TRP A 209 11.67 -9.24 26.09
C TRP A 209 12.30 -10.56 26.53
N ILE A 210 13.52 -10.51 27.11
CA ILE A 210 14.23 -11.68 27.64
C ILE A 210 13.47 -12.28 28.85
N GLU A 211 12.92 -11.42 29.72
CA GLU A 211 12.12 -11.87 30.86
C GLU A 211 10.79 -12.53 30.45
N LEU A 212 10.21 -12.08 29.32
CA LEU A 212 8.94 -12.61 28.81
C LEU A 212 9.10 -13.99 28.15
N GLY A 213 10.24 -14.29 27.52
CA GLY A 213 10.49 -15.52 26.74
C GLY A 213 11.32 -16.54 27.48
#